data_78e647c6d7604db545bb1c0b6ebce274
#
_entry.id   78e647c6d7604db545bb1c0b6ebce274
#
_cell.length_a   1.000
_cell.length_b   1.000
_cell.length_c   1.000
_cell.angle_alpha   90.00
_cell.angle_beta   90.00
_cell.angle_gamma   90.00
#
_symmetry.space_group_name_H-M   'P 1'
#
loop_
_entity.id
_entity.type
_entity.pdbx_description
1 polymer ?
#
loop_
_entity_poly.entity_id
_entity_poly.type
_entity_poly.pdbx_seq_one_letter_code
_entity_poly.pdbx_strand_id
1 'polypeptide(L)'
;MRAAPERLGLLFAVACAVNGAFVPAVAKLTTGRADALLVAALSNACAGLAALLVLGLRRQLAPLVAPQLAPSLLLISALGTALAHLCFYLGASRTSAIVATLCLQVEPVYALLLSWMALGHRPTPRRLAATALLLAGIALALGASAFETSTGVWLLLFTPLCWQLSHLVVLRRLVGTPAVVLSGARYLYGGAMLLALWAVSGTASPPAAELTAMLPLLAVQGTVLGLGGTLLWYEAIARLDLTRATAIVVPLIPLLSLAASFALLGEVATPRQWLGLGLTAFGILVFVTGPAAETRSA
;
A
#
# COMPACT_ATOMS: atom_id res chain seq x y z
N MET A 1 31.25 -4.16 -15.16
CA MET A 1 30.25 -5.22 -14.83
C MET A 1 29.13 -4.79 -13.87
N ARG A 2 28.95 -3.50 -13.50
CA ARG A 2 27.86 -3.02 -12.59
C ARG A 2 26.53 -2.67 -13.30
N ALA A 3 26.49 -2.59 -14.62
CA ALA A 3 25.32 -2.13 -15.38
C ALA A 3 24.15 -3.13 -15.48
N ALA A 4 24.39 -4.43 -15.42
CA ALA A 4 23.33 -5.43 -15.53
C ALA A 4 22.41 -5.51 -14.29
N PRO A 5 22.94 -5.53 -13.05
CA PRO A 5 22.08 -5.52 -11.85
C PRO A 5 21.30 -4.22 -11.69
N GLU A 6 21.86 -3.08 -12.10
CA GLU A 6 21.17 -1.78 -12.03
C GLU A 6 19.99 -1.70 -13.01
N ARG A 7 20.16 -2.16 -14.26
CA ARG A 7 19.08 -2.24 -15.26
C ARG A 7 17.94 -3.13 -14.79
N LEU A 8 18.26 -4.26 -14.16
CA LEU A 8 17.25 -5.16 -13.60
C LEU A 8 16.52 -4.50 -12.42
N GLY A 9 17.22 -3.74 -11.57
CA GLY A 9 16.61 -2.94 -10.50
C GLY A 9 15.63 -1.90 -11.02
N LEU A 10 15.97 -1.20 -12.12
CA LEU A 10 15.07 -0.26 -12.80
C LEU A 10 13.81 -0.96 -13.34
N LEU A 11 13.96 -2.13 -13.96
CA LEU A 11 12.82 -2.92 -14.44
C LEU A 11 11.89 -3.32 -13.29
N PHE A 12 12.44 -3.77 -12.16
CA PHE A 12 11.63 -4.09 -10.98
C PHE A 12 10.93 -2.86 -10.40
N ALA A 13 11.59 -1.70 -10.36
CA ALA A 13 10.98 -0.45 -9.89
C ALA A 13 9.81 -0.01 -10.79
N VAL A 14 9.99 -0.03 -12.11
CA VAL A 14 8.92 0.29 -13.06
C VAL A 14 7.80 -0.73 -12.98
N ALA A 15 8.10 -2.03 -12.94
CA ALA A 15 7.10 -3.08 -12.78
C ALA A 15 6.31 -2.92 -11.47
N CYS A 16 6.97 -2.54 -10.36
CA CYS A 16 6.34 -2.23 -9.10
C CYS A 16 5.39 -1.03 -9.21
N ALA A 17 5.80 0.04 -9.89
CA ALA A 17 4.96 1.22 -10.10
C ALA A 17 3.73 0.89 -10.97
N VAL A 18 3.91 0.15 -12.06
CA VAL A 18 2.80 -0.32 -12.90
C VAL A 18 1.85 -1.19 -12.10
N ASN A 19 2.37 -2.16 -11.34
CA ASN A 19 1.56 -3.02 -10.48
C ASN A 19 0.75 -2.20 -9.46
N GLY A 20 1.41 -1.30 -8.72
CA GLY A 20 0.78 -0.43 -7.72
C GLY A 20 -0.30 0.48 -8.30
N ALA A 21 -0.13 0.91 -9.55
CA ALA A 21 -1.07 1.78 -10.25
C ALA A 21 -2.45 1.15 -10.48
N PHE A 22 -2.53 -0.18 -10.64
CA PHE A 22 -3.80 -0.89 -10.81
C PHE A 22 -4.55 -1.12 -9.50
N VAL A 23 -3.89 -1.04 -8.35
CA VAL A 23 -4.48 -1.38 -7.04
C VAL A 23 -5.76 -0.60 -6.75
N PRO A 24 -5.84 0.75 -6.84
CA PRO A 24 -7.07 1.48 -6.55
C PRO A 24 -8.19 1.19 -7.55
N ALA A 25 -7.87 1.09 -8.84
CA ALA A 25 -8.87 0.84 -9.89
C ALA A 25 -9.47 -0.57 -9.76
N VAL A 26 -8.65 -1.60 -9.52
CA VAL A 26 -9.12 -2.97 -9.31
C VAL A 26 -9.89 -3.09 -8.00
N ALA A 27 -9.47 -2.42 -6.92
CA ALA A 27 -10.21 -2.37 -5.68
C ALA A 27 -11.60 -1.74 -5.87
N LYS A 28 -11.70 -0.63 -6.62
CA LYS A 28 -12.98 -0.02 -6.95
C LYS A 28 -13.86 -0.93 -7.79
N LEU A 29 -13.29 -1.61 -8.79
CA LEU A 29 -13.99 -2.55 -9.65
C LEU A 29 -14.57 -3.73 -8.86
N THR A 30 -13.80 -4.30 -7.95
CA THR A 30 -14.21 -5.47 -7.14
C THR A 30 -15.21 -5.08 -6.05
N THR A 31 -15.01 -3.96 -5.36
CA THR A 31 -15.94 -3.46 -4.33
C THR A 31 -17.24 -2.88 -4.92
N GLY A 32 -17.29 -2.63 -6.20
CA GLY A 32 -18.52 -2.31 -6.93
C GLY A 32 -19.41 -3.54 -7.23
N ARG A 33 -18.87 -4.77 -7.05
CA ARG A 33 -19.56 -6.03 -7.34
C ARG A 33 -19.86 -6.87 -6.09
N ALA A 34 -19.11 -6.66 -5.00
CA ALA A 34 -19.31 -7.39 -3.75
C ALA A 34 -18.98 -6.49 -2.56
N ASP A 35 -19.40 -6.93 -1.37
CA ASP A 35 -19.09 -6.26 -0.11
C ASP A 35 -17.59 -6.05 0.07
N ALA A 36 -17.21 -4.85 0.54
CA ALA A 36 -15.81 -4.45 0.66
C ALA A 36 -15.02 -5.32 1.66
N LEU A 37 -15.64 -5.80 2.73
CA LEU A 37 -15.01 -6.70 3.70
C LEU A 37 -14.77 -8.08 3.08
N LEU A 38 -15.73 -8.61 2.31
CA LEU A 38 -15.57 -9.87 1.58
C LEU A 38 -14.44 -9.78 0.55
N VAL A 39 -14.40 -8.68 -0.23
CA VAL A 39 -13.32 -8.42 -1.20
C VAL A 39 -11.97 -8.37 -0.49
N ALA A 40 -11.87 -7.63 0.62
CA ALA A 40 -10.66 -7.57 1.44
C ALA A 40 -10.25 -8.96 1.94
N ALA A 41 -11.19 -9.73 2.49
CA ALA A 41 -10.94 -11.05 3.05
C ALA A 41 -10.44 -12.04 1.99
N LEU A 42 -11.15 -12.17 0.87
CA LEU A 42 -10.82 -13.15 -0.16
C LEU A 42 -9.54 -12.80 -0.92
N SER A 43 -9.34 -11.53 -1.30
CA SER A 43 -8.11 -11.14 -1.98
C SER A 43 -6.87 -11.35 -1.10
N ASN A 44 -6.96 -11.02 0.19
CA ASN A 44 -5.84 -11.26 1.11
C ASN A 44 -5.66 -12.75 1.44
N ALA A 45 -6.71 -13.54 1.45
CA ALA A 45 -6.60 -15.00 1.58
C ALA A 45 -5.87 -15.61 0.38
N CYS A 46 -6.20 -15.19 -0.84
CA CYS A 46 -5.47 -15.60 -2.05
C CYS A 46 -3.97 -15.22 -1.97
N ALA A 47 -3.67 -13.99 -1.52
CA ALA A 47 -2.29 -13.56 -1.28
C ALA A 47 -1.58 -14.40 -0.21
N GLY A 48 -2.28 -14.71 0.88
CA GLY A 48 -1.76 -15.56 1.97
C GLY A 48 -1.44 -16.98 1.51
N LEU A 49 -2.33 -17.59 0.73
CA LEU A 49 -2.10 -18.92 0.13
C LEU A 49 -0.90 -18.91 -0.84
N ALA A 50 -0.81 -17.90 -1.70
CA ALA A 50 0.33 -17.73 -2.59
C ALA A 50 1.65 -17.50 -1.81
N ALA A 51 1.59 -16.73 -0.72
CA ALA A 51 2.73 -16.52 0.16
C ALA A 51 3.18 -17.81 0.85
N LEU A 52 2.24 -18.66 1.32
CA LEU A 52 2.56 -19.99 1.85
C LEU A 52 3.29 -20.86 0.84
N LEU A 53 2.83 -20.85 -0.41
CA LEU A 53 3.49 -21.59 -1.48
C LEU A 53 4.93 -21.09 -1.69
N VAL A 54 5.13 -19.75 -1.81
CA VAL A 54 6.45 -19.16 -1.98
C VAL A 54 7.37 -19.47 -0.81
N LEU A 55 6.87 -19.35 0.43
CA LEU A 55 7.65 -19.65 1.64
C LEU A 55 7.96 -21.14 1.75
N GLY A 56 7.03 -22.01 1.38
CA GLY A 56 7.24 -23.47 1.32
C GLY A 56 8.34 -23.84 0.35
N LEU A 57 8.28 -23.32 -0.88
CA LEU A 57 9.32 -23.52 -1.91
C LEU A 57 10.69 -22.99 -1.48
N ARG A 58 10.71 -21.87 -0.73
CA ARG A 58 11.94 -21.28 -0.18
C ARG A 58 12.39 -21.91 1.14
N ARG A 59 11.66 -22.87 1.70
CA ARG A 59 11.89 -23.51 3.01
C ARG A 59 11.97 -22.50 4.15
N GLN A 60 11.15 -21.45 4.12
CA GLN A 60 11.12 -20.34 5.08
C GLN A 60 9.80 -20.27 5.87
N LEU A 61 9.14 -21.40 6.11
CA LEU A 61 7.90 -21.48 6.91
C LEU A 61 8.14 -21.38 8.43
N ALA A 62 9.28 -21.92 8.91
CA ALA A 62 9.56 -21.98 10.35
C ALA A 62 9.48 -20.62 11.08
N PRO A 63 9.95 -19.48 10.52
CA PRO A 63 9.82 -18.18 11.18
C PRO A 63 8.37 -17.74 11.43
N LEU A 64 7.40 -18.19 10.62
CA LEU A 64 5.99 -17.82 10.81
C LEU A 64 5.46 -18.31 12.17
N VAL A 65 5.84 -19.51 12.58
CA VAL A 65 5.36 -20.16 13.81
C VAL A 65 6.34 -20.01 14.98
N ALA A 66 7.45 -19.25 14.82
CA ALA A 66 8.41 -19.04 15.87
C ALA A 66 7.82 -18.20 17.01
N PRO A 67 7.74 -18.71 18.28
CA PRO A 67 7.06 -18.01 19.36
C PRO A 67 7.62 -16.61 19.64
N GLN A 68 8.92 -16.42 19.41
CA GLN A 68 9.61 -15.13 19.62
C GLN A 68 9.18 -14.06 18.60
N LEU A 69 8.83 -14.47 17.37
CA LEU A 69 8.41 -13.57 16.29
C LEU A 69 6.89 -13.41 16.23
N ALA A 70 6.14 -14.42 16.68
CA ALA A 70 4.69 -14.49 16.51
C ALA A 70 3.93 -13.23 16.97
N PRO A 71 4.17 -12.64 18.17
CA PRO A 71 3.44 -11.45 18.58
C PRO A 71 3.67 -10.26 17.65
N SER A 72 4.91 -10.08 17.19
CA SER A 72 5.26 -8.99 16.27
C SER A 72 4.73 -9.23 14.86
N LEU A 73 4.77 -10.47 14.37
CA LEU A 73 4.18 -10.87 13.09
C LEU A 73 2.66 -10.70 13.08
N LEU A 74 1.98 -11.09 14.16
CA LEU A 74 0.55 -10.85 14.32
C LEU A 74 0.22 -9.35 14.35
N LEU A 75 1.02 -8.55 15.06
CA LEU A 75 0.80 -7.10 15.15
C LEU A 75 0.97 -6.39 13.80
N ILE A 76 2.02 -6.72 13.02
CA ILE A 76 2.18 -6.15 11.67
C ILE A 76 1.09 -6.61 10.72
N SER A 77 0.54 -7.80 10.91
CA SER A 77 -0.55 -8.35 10.10
C SER A 77 -1.88 -7.67 10.45
N ALA A 78 -2.14 -7.46 11.75
CA ALA A 78 -3.33 -6.75 12.22
C ALA A 78 -3.36 -5.30 11.73
N LEU A 79 -2.26 -4.55 11.92
CA LEU A 79 -2.16 -3.15 11.50
C LEU A 79 -2.01 -3.01 9.99
N GLY A 80 -0.99 -3.66 9.42
CA GLY A 80 -0.56 -3.41 8.04
C GLY A 80 -1.38 -4.13 6.99
N THR A 81 -2.19 -5.12 7.37
CA THR A 81 -3.06 -5.84 6.44
C THR A 81 -4.52 -5.84 6.91
N ALA A 82 -4.86 -6.42 8.05
CA ALA A 82 -6.27 -6.53 8.42
C ALA A 82 -6.93 -5.15 8.53
N LEU A 83 -6.44 -4.26 9.38
CA LEU A 83 -7.02 -2.93 9.58
C LEU A 83 -6.80 -2.03 8.35
N ALA A 84 -5.58 -2.01 7.81
CA ALA A 84 -5.27 -1.16 6.66
C ALA A 84 -6.11 -1.53 5.43
N HIS A 85 -6.21 -2.82 5.08
CA HIS A 85 -7.00 -3.25 3.92
C HIS A 85 -8.50 -3.15 4.17
N LEU A 86 -8.98 -3.35 5.40
CA LEU A 86 -10.37 -3.06 5.73
C LEU A 86 -10.70 -1.57 5.42
N CYS A 87 -9.88 -0.65 5.94
CA CYS A 87 -10.05 0.78 5.68
C CYS A 87 -9.93 1.11 4.20
N PHE A 88 -8.95 0.52 3.50
CA PHE A 88 -8.72 0.73 2.07
C PHE A 88 -9.91 0.29 1.23
N TYR A 89 -10.40 -0.94 1.38
CA TYR A 89 -11.51 -1.45 0.58
C TYR A 89 -12.84 -0.80 0.92
N LEU A 90 -13.12 -0.52 2.20
CA LEU A 90 -14.27 0.29 2.61
C LEU A 90 -14.20 1.72 2.07
N GLY A 91 -13.04 2.32 2.03
CA GLY A 91 -12.82 3.63 1.45
C GLY A 91 -12.99 3.62 -0.07
N ALA A 92 -12.38 2.65 -0.76
CA ALA A 92 -12.48 2.49 -2.21
C ALA A 92 -13.92 2.23 -2.67
N SER A 93 -14.72 1.48 -1.91
CA SER A 93 -16.14 1.26 -2.24
C SER A 93 -16.96 2.54 -2.24
N ARG A 94 -16.58 3.53 -1.41
CA ARG A 94 -17.30 4.78 -1.16
C ARG A 94 -16.78 5.99 -1.94
N THR A 95 -15.69 5.83 -2.71
CA THR A 95 -15.04 6.90 -3.46
C THR A 95 -14.75 6.45 -4.89
N SER A 96 -14.22 7.35 -5.71
CA SER A 96 -13.63 6.97 -7.01
C SER A 96 -12.22 6.41 -6.83
N ALA A 97 -11.73 5.66 -7.83
CA ALA A 97 -10.36 5.13 -7.81
C ALA A 97 -9.32 6.27 -7.85
N ILE A 98 -9.63 7.37 -8.53
CA ILE A 98 -8.80 8.57 -8.57
C ILE A 98 -8.67 9.18 -7.15
N VAL A 99 -9.78 9.33 -6.43
CA VAL A 99 -9.79 9.83 -5.05
C VAL A 99 -9.01 8.88 -4.13
N ALA A 100 -9.19 7.57 -4.28
CA ALA A 100 -8.42 6.59 -3.51
C ALA A 100 -6.91 6.74 -3.76
N THR A 101 -6.50 6.86 -5.03
CA THR A 101 -5.09 7.10 -5.39
C THR A 101 -4.52 8.35 -4.71
N LEU A 102 -5.25 9.46 -4.76
CA LEU A 102 -4.81 10.74 -4.19
C LEU A 102 -4.69 10.68 -2.65
N CYS A 103 -5.65 10.05 -1.97
CA CYS A 103 -5.61 9.89 -0.52
C CYS A 103 -4.39 9.07 -0.05
N LEU A 104 -4.03 8.02 -0.77
CA LEU A 104 -2.89 7.18 -0.43
C LEU A 104 -1.54 7.92 -0.52
N GLN A 105 -1.46 9.01 -1.29
CA GLN A 105 -0.24 9.83 -1.39
C GLN A 105 0.13 10.55 -0.08
N VAL A 106 -0.69 10.51 0.95
CA VAL A 106 -0.37 11.05 2.29
C VAL A 106 0.68 10.21 3.04
N GLU A 107 1.01 9.03 2.56
CA GLU A 107 1.94 8.08 3.20
C GLU A 107 3.28 8.71 3.64
N PRO A 108 3.98 9.53 2.82
CA PRO A 108 5.24 10.17 3.23
C PRO A 108 5.08 11.10 4.44
N VAL A 109 3.89 11.69 4.64
CA VAL A 109 3.60 12.54 5.80
C VAL A 109 3.63 11.71 7.08
N TYR A 110 2.95 10.56 7.09
CA TYR A 110 2.96 9.65 8.24
C TYR A 110 4.35 9.05 8.49
N ALA A 111 5.07 8.71 7.42
CA ALA A 111 6.45 8.25 7.53
C ALA A 111 7.35 9.29 8.22
N LEU A 112 7.21 10.57 7.82
CA LEU A 112 7.94 11.68 8.43
C LEU A 112 7.58 11.86 9.91
N LEU A 113 6.29 11.92 10.23
CA LEU A 113 5.80 12.10 11.60
C LEU A 113 6.25 10.97 12.52
N LEU A 114 6.07 9.72 12.10
CA LEU A 114 6.47 8.55 12.90
C LEU A 114 7.99 8.43 13.04
N SER A 115 8.75 8.76 11.99
CA SER A 115 10.21 8.82 12.04
C SER A 115 10.68 9.87 13.05
N TRP A 116 10.03 11.03 13.08
CA TRP A 116 10.34 12.08 14.06
C TRP A 116 9.93 11.67 15.50
N MET A 117 8.67 11.29 15.69
CA MET A 117 8.12 11.02 17.02
C MET A 117 8.67 9.74 17.64
N ALA A 118 8.88 8.70 16.84
CA ALA A 118 9.21 7.37 17.32
C ALA A 118 10.72 7.03 17.19
N LEU A 119 11.42 7.61 16.22
CA LEU A 119 12.85 7.33 15.97
C LEU A 119 13.74 8.55 16.26
N GLY A 120 13.18 9.69 16.65
CA GLY A 120 13.93 10.91 16.99
C GLY A 120 14.56 11.64 15.81
N HIS A 121 14.27 11.23 14.57
CA HIS A 121 14.80 11.85 13.36
C HIS A 121 14.11 13.17 13.09
N ARG A 122 14.75 14.31 13.36
CA ARG A 122 14.16 15.63 13.12
C ARG A 122 13.98 15.91 11.62
N PRO A 123 12.78 16.37 11.21
CA PRO A 123 12.56 16.73 9.82
C PRO A 123 13.38 17.96 9.43
N THR A 124 13.97 17.93 8.23
CA THR A 124 14.64 19.10 7.67
C THR A 124 13.59 20.11 7.18
N PRO A 125 13.91 21.43 7.11
CA PRO A 125 13.00 22.44 6.57
C PRO A 125 12.50 22.10 5.16
N ARG A 126 13.38 21.52 4.33
CA ARG A 126 13.02 21.04 2.98
C ARG A 126 11.95 19.94 3.01
N ARG A 127 12.05 18.97 3.92
CA ARG A 127 11.03 17.91 4.08
C ARG A 127 9.72 18.47 4.60
N LEU A 128 9.75 19.45 5.49
CA LEU A 128 8.55 20.15 5.93
C LEU A 128 7.86 20.89 4.80
N ALA A 129 8.62 21.64 3.99
CA ALA A 129 8.10 22.33 2.80
C ALA A 129 7.51 21.33 1.78
N ALA A 130 8.23 20.23 1.51
CA ALA A 130 7.75 19.16 0.62
C ALA A 130 6.45 18.53 1.13
N THR A 131 6.34 18.30 2.44
CA THR A 131 5.12 17.80 3.09
C THR A 131 3.97 18.79 2.96
N ALA A 132 4.21 20.08 3.14
CA ALA A 132 3.19 21.11 2.96
C ALA A 132 2.69 21.17 1.50
N LEU A 133 3.59 21.09 0.51
CA LEU A 133 3.23 21.00 -0.91
C LEU A 133 2.38 19.76 -1.22
N LEU A 134 2.78 18.62 -0.69
CA LEU A 134 2.05 17.35 -0.85
C LEU A 134 0.63 17.46 -0.28
N LEU A 135 0.48 17.94 0.95
CA LEU A 135 -0.81 18.13 1.60
C LEU A 135 -1.68 19.15 0.88
N ALA A 136 -1.10 20.26 0.42
CA ALA A 136 -1.80 21.27 -0.38
C ALA A 136 -2.29 20.66 -1.71
N GLY A 137 -1.49 19.81 -2.36
CA GLY A 137 -1.88 19.11 -3.58
C GLY A 137 -3.04 18.16 -3.36
N ILE A 138 -3.00 17.34 -2.31
CA ILE A 138 -4.11 16.45 -1.92
C ILE A 138 -5.37 17.27 -1.61
N ALA A 139 -5.27 18.30 -0.79
CA ALA A 139 -6.40 19.14 -0.42
C ALA A 139 -7.02 19.84 -1.64
N LEU A 140 -6.18 20.34 -2.56
CA LEU A 140 -6.63 20.93 -3.83
C LEU A 140 -7.37 19.89 -4.68
N ALA A 141 -6.80 18.68 -4.85
CA ALA A 141 -7.38 17.63 -5.67
C ALA A 141 -8.75 17.14 -5.14
N LEU A 142 -8.86 16.95 -3.82
CA LEU A 142 -10.09 16.47 -3.19
C LEU A 142 -11.15 17.57 -3.08
N GLY A 143 -10.75 18.80 -2.71
CA GLY A 143 -11.66 19.90 -2.39
C GLY A 143 -12.27 19.79 -1.00
N ALA A 144 -12.75 20.91 -0.46
CA ALA A 144 -13.27 20.99 0.90
C ALA A 144 -14.44 20.04 1.16
N SER A 145 -15.40 19.98 0.26
CA SER A 145 -16.60 19.14 0.39
C SER A 145 -16.31 17.64 0.57
N ALA A 146 -15.20 17.13 0.02
CA ALA A 146 -14.84 15.72 0.18
C ALA A 146 -14.50 15.36 1.62
N PHE A 147 -13.91 16.28 2.39
CA PHE A 147 -13.59 16.09 3.81
C PHE A 147 -14.83 16.17 4.71
N GLU A 148 -15.83 16.93 4.31
CA GLU A 148 -17.04 17.13 5.11
C GLU A 148 -18.05 15.98 4.95
N THR A 149 -18.13 15.38 3.77
CA THR A 149 -19.22 14.46 3.43
C THR A 149 -18.80 13.01 3.24
N SER A 150 -17.50 12.71 3.05
CA SER A 150 -17.05 11.37 2.65
C SER A 150 -16.29 10.61 3.73
N THR A 151 -16.98 9.69 4.41
CA THR A 151 -16.31 8.71 5.30
C THR A 151 -15.25 7.87 4.55
N GLY A 152 -15.45 7.66 3.24
CA GLY A 152 -14.50 6.94 2.39
C GLY A 152 -13.14 7.63 2.30
N VAL A 153 -13.11 8.96 2.19
CA VAL A 153 -11.87 9.76 2.17
C VAL A 153 -11.09 9.58 3.48
N TRP A 154 -11.76 9.65 4.63
CA TRP A 154 -11.10 9.47 5.93
C TRP A 154 -10.54 8.07 6.12
N LEU A 155 -11.25 7.03 5.68
CA LEU A 155 -10.76 5.65 5.70
C LEU A 155 -9.51 5.48 4.81
N LEU A 156 -9.51 6.08 3.62
CA LEU A 156 -8.36 6.06 2.71
C LEU A 156 -7.16 6.82 3.24
N LEU A 157 -7.38 7.98 3.87
CA LEU A 157 -6.30 8.72 4.53
C LEU A 157 -5.73 7.97 5.74
N PHE A 158 -6.56 7.22 6.48
CA PHE A 158 -6.11 6.42 7.61
C PHE A 158 -5.33 5.16 7.20
N THR A 159 -5.58 4.63 6.02
CA THR A 159 -4.92 3.42 5.51
C THR A 159 -3.39 3.50 5.54
N PRO A 160 -2.72 4.54 4.99
CA PRO A 160 -1.26 4.65 5.02
C PRO A 160 -0.69 4.83 6.44
N LEU A 161 -1.45 5.40 7.38
CA LEU A 161 -1.03 5.44 8.77
C LEU A 161 -0.88 4.02 9.35
N CYS A 162 -1.85 3.15 9.07
CA CYS A 162 -1.77 1.75 9.49
C CYS A 162 -0.55 1.04 8.89
N TRP A 163 -0.25 1.28 7.60
CA TRP A 163 0.95 0.74 6.96
C TRP A 163 2.21 1.23 7.64
N GLN A 164 2.34 2.53 7.90
CA GLN A 164 3.52 3.12 8.52
C GLN A 164 3.70 2.67 9.98
N LEU A 165 2.62 2.48 10.74
CA LEU A 165 2.69 1.88 12.08
C LEU A 165 3.19 0.43 12.02
N SER A 166 2.73 -0.35 11.05
CA SER A 166 3.25 -1.70 10.79
C SER A 166 4.74 -1.68 10.44
N HIS A 167 5.18 -0.77 9.58
CA HIS A 167 6.60 -0.59 9.24
C HIS A 167 7.44 -0.21 10.45
N LEU A 168 6.93 0.63 11.35
CA LEU A 168 7.63 0.99 12.59
C LEU A 168 7.85 -0.24 13.50
N VAL A 169 6.87 -1.16 13.58
CA VAL A 169 7.04 -2.42 14.32
C VAL A 169 8.12 -3.28 13.68
N VAL A 170 8.14 -3.38 12.33
CA VAL A 170 9.19 -4.12 11.60
C VAL A 170 10.57 -3.56 11.94
N LEU A 171 10.75 -2.24 11.87
CA LEU A 171 12.02 -1.57 12.13
C LEU A 171 12.50 -1.75 13.57
N ARG A 172 11.61 -1.93 14.54
CA ARG A 172 11.95 -2.05 15.96
C ARG A 172 12.10 -3.48 16.47
N ARG A 173 11.29 -4.42 15.94
CA ARG A 173 11.13 -5.75 16.53
C ARG A 173 11.46 -6.90 15.59
N LEU A 174 11.53 -6.66 14.28
CA LEU A 174 11.69 -7.70 13.27
C LEU A 174 12.91 -7.45 12.36
N VAL A 175 13.93 -6.75 12.92
CA VAL A 175 15.20 -6.49 12.22
C VAL A 175 15.85 -7.81 11.81
N GLY A 176 16.30 -7.89 10.56
CA GLY A 176 16.91 -9.11 9.99
C GLY A 176 15.95 -10.19 9.56
N THR A 177 14.62 -10.04 9.80
CA THR A 177 13.63 -10.98 9.27
C THR A 177 13.52 -10.80 7.74
N PRO A 178 13.60 -11.90 6.95
CA PRO A 178 13.51 -11.80 5.50
C PRO A 178 12.19 -11.16 5.06
N ALA A 179 12.26 -10.29 4.05
CA ALA A 179 11.11 -9.57 3.52
C ALA A 179 9.96 -10.47 3.07
N VAL A 180 10.28 -11.65 2.50
CA VAL A 180 9.27 -12.63 2.08
C VAL A 180 8.53 -13.23 3.28
N VAL A 181 9.18 -13.38 4.44
CA VAL A 181 8.54 -13.83 5.69
C VAL A 181 7.61 -12.75 6.23
N LEU A 182 8.06 -11.49 6.25
CA LEU A 182 7.24 -10.35 6.68
C LEU A 182 5.99 -10.21 5.80
N SER A 183 6.15 -10.25 4.49
CA SER A 183 5.01 -10.19 3.54
C SER A 183 4.11 -11.40 3.68
N GLY A 184 4.69 -12.60 3.79
CA GLY A 184 3.94 -13.83 3.98
C GLY A 184 3.10 -13.81 5.25
N ALA A 185 3.66 -13.41 6.39
CA ALA A 185 2.94 -13.26 7.64
C ALA A 185 1.80 -12.25 7.53
N ARG A 186 2.06 -11.07 6.93
CA ARG A 186 1.06 -10.02 6.75
C ARG A 186 -0.16 -10.51 5.99
N TYR A 187 0.04 -11.19 4.86
CA TYR A 187 -1.08 -11.67 4.05
C TYR A 187 -1.74 -12.90 4.65
N LEU A 188 -0.97 -13.83 5.21
CA LEU A 188 -1.53 -15.04 5.82
C LEU A 188 -2.37 -14.73 7.06
N TYR A 189 -1.77 -14.07 8.06
CA TYR A 189 -2.46 -13.77 9.31
C TYR A 189 -3.49 -12.64 9.13
N GLY A 190 -3.14 -11.59 8.37
CA GLY A 190 -4.08 -10.51 8.08
C GLY A 190 -5.27 -10.97 7.25
N GLY A 191 -5.07 -11.85 6.26
CA GLY A 191 -6.13 -12.49 5.50
C GLY A 191 -7.02 -13.37 6.39
N ALA A 192 -6.43 -14.17 7.28
CA ALA A 192 -7.18 -14.97 8.25
C ALA A 192 -8.02 -14.10 9.20
N MET A 193 -7.47 -12.97 9.70
CA MET A 193 -8.19 -12.02 10.53
C MET A 193 -9.37 -11.40 9.76
N LEU A 194 -9.20 -11.03 8.50
CA LEU A 194 -10.27 -10.48 7.67
C LEU A 194 -11.35 -11.52 7.36
N LEU A 195 -10.96 -12.77 7.08
CA LEU A 195 -11.91 -13.88 6.91
C LEU A 195 -12.71 -14.13 8.19
N ALA A 196 -12.05 -14.14 9.35
CA ALA A 196 -12.73 -14.30 10.63
C ALA A 196 -13.70 -13.15 10.90
N LEU A 197 -13.27 -11.90 10.62
CA LEU A 197 -14.12 -10.73 10.75
C LEU A 197 -15.34 -10.81 9.82
N TRP A 198 -15.14 -11.21 8.58
CA TRP A 198 -16.24 -11.40 7.62
C TRP A 198 -17.21 -12.50 8.10
N ALA A 199 -16.71 -13.64 8.58
CA ALA A 199 -17.53 -14.73 9.05
C ALA A 199 -18.44 -14.36 10.23
N VAL A 200 -17.98 -13.45 11.12
CA VAL A 200 -18.78 -12.99 12.28
C VAL A 200 -19.58 -11.72 12.01
N SER A 201 -19.34 -11.02 10.90
CA SER A 201 -20.00 -9.75 10.58
C SER A 201 -21.47 -9.87 10.20
N GLY A 202 -21.92 -11.08 9.83
CA GLY A 202 -23.25 -11.30 9.28
C GLY A 202 -23.44 -10.73 7.86
N THR A 203 -22.38 -10.24 7.22
CA THR A 203 -22.43 -9.73 5.85
C THR A 203 -22.80 -10.85 4.87
N ALA A 204 -23.84 -10.62 4.07
CA ALA A 204 -24.31 -11.60 3.09
C ALA A 204 -23.25 -11.88 2.02
N SER A 205 -23.08 -13.14 1.67
CA SER A 205 -22.32 -13.53 0.49
C SER A 205 -23.14 -13.29 -0.77
N PRO A 206 -22.52 -12.87 -1.86
CA PRO A 206 -23.17 -12.91 -3.17
C PRO A 206 -23.52 -14.36 -3.54
N PRO A 207 -24.43 -14.58 -4.50
CA PRO A 207 -24.72 -15.89 -5.03
C PRO A 207 -23.44 -16.63 -5.47
N ALA A 208 -23.40 -17.95 -5.28
CA ALA A 208 -22.21 -18.75 -5.57
C ALA A 208 -21.67 -18.57 -6.99
N ALA A 209 -22.56 -18.40 -7.97
CA ALA A 209 -22.16 -18.15 -9.37
C ALA A 209 -21.43 -16.81 -9.54
N GLU A 210 -21.90 -15.75 -8.89
CA GLU A 210 -21.24 -14.43 -8.93
C GLU A 210 -19.89 -14.47 -8.21
N LEU A 211 -19.84 -15.10 -7.03
CA LEU A 211 -18.60 -15.27 -6.29
C LEU A 211 -17.57 -16.04 -7.11
N THR A 212 -17.97 -17.14 -7.75
CA THR A 212 -17.09 -17.94 -8.60
C THR A 212 -16.56 -17.12 -9.79
N ALA A 213 -17.41 -16.30 -10.41
CA ALA A 213 -16.99 -15.42 -11.49
C ALA A 213 -16.00 -14.31 -11.05
N MET A 214 -16.05 -13.90 -9.78
CA MET A 214 -15.13 -12.90 -9.21
C MET A 214 -13.79 -13.49 -8.75
N LEU A 215 -13.74 -14.78 -8.39
CA LEU A 215 -12.53 -15.40 -7.82
C LEU A 215 -11.25 -15.18 -8.64
N PRO A 216 -11.22 -15.28 -9.98
CA PRO A 216 -10.02 -15.02 -10.75
C PRO A 216 -9.49 -13.58 -10.56
N LEU A 217 -10.39 -12.60 -10.53
CA LEU A 217 -10.02 -11.20 -10.33
C LEU A 217 -9.51 -10.95 -8.90
N LEU A 218 -10.17 -11.54 -7.90
CA LEU A 218 -9.73 -11.47 -6.50
C LEU A 218 -8.39 -12.18 -6.28
N ALA A 219 -8.16 -13.30 -6.96
CA ALA A 219 -6.87 -13.98 -6.95
C ALA A 219 -5.76 -13.11 -7.57
N VAL A 220 -5.99 -12.49 -8.72
CA VAL A 220 -5.05 -11.53 -9.33
C VAL A 220 -4.81 -10.36 -8.40
N GLN A 221 -5.86 -9.79 -7.82
CA GLN A 221 -5.76 -8.67 -6.89
C GLN A 221 -4.91 -9.00 -5.66
N GLY A 222 -5.09 -10.17 -5.06
CA GLY A 222 -4.31 -10.59 -3.90
C GLY A 222 -2.89 -11.04 -4.27
N THR A 223 -2.76 -11.91 -5.28
CA THR A 223 -1.46 -12.54 -5.60
C THR A 223 -0.55 -11.62 -6.42
N VAL A 224 -1.06 -11.06 -7.50
CA VAL A 224 -0.25 -10.22 -8.41
C VAL A 224 -0.12 -8.82 -7.85
N LEU A 225 -1.26 -8.13 -7.59
CA LEU A 225 -1.22 -6.75 -7.14
C LEU A 225 -0.76 -6.61 -5.68
N GLY A 226 -1.18 -7.50 -4.79
CA GLY A 226 -0.78 -7.50 -3.39
C GLY A 226 0.62 -8.08 -3.18
N LEU A 227 0.73 -9.41 -3.14
CA LEU A 227 1.99 -10.09 -2.85
C LEU A 227 3.08 -9.79 -3.90
N GLY A 228 2.72 -9.86 -5.18
CA GLY A 228 3.64 -9.60 -6.30
C GLY A 228 4.21 -8.19 -6.24
N GLY A 229 3.38 -7.17 -6.01
CA GLY A 229 3.81 -5.79 -5.84
C GLY A 229 4.84 -5.62 -4.72
N THR A 230 4.58 -6.27 -3.58
CA THR A 230 5.52 -6.25 -2.45
C THR A 230 6.85 -6.91 -2.81
N LEU A 231 6.84 -8.04 -3.50
CA LEU A 231 8.06 -8.73 -3.93
C LEU A 231 8.84 -7.90 -4.97
N LEU A 232 8.16 -7.29 -5.94
CA LEU A 232 8.78 -6.37 -6.92
C LEU A 232 9.47 -5.19 -6.23
N TRP A 233 8.84 -4.62 -5.21
CA TRP A 233 9.42 -3.55 -4.40
C TRP A 233 10.73 -3.98 -3.73
N TYR A 234 10.74 -5.15 -3.08
CA TYR A 234 11.95 -5.66 -2.43
C TYR A 234 13.07 -5.96 -3.42
N GLU A 235 12.74 -6.49 -4.59
CA GLU A 235 13.72 -6.75 -5.65
C GLU A 235 14.30 -5.43 -6.22
N ALA A 236 13.48 -4.36 -6.28
CA ALA A 236 13.95 -3.04 -6.69
C ALA A 236 14.92 -2.44 -5.67
N ILE A 237 14.55 -2.38 -4.37
CA ILE A 237 15.40 -1.78 -3.33
C ILE A 237 16.68 -2.57 -3.08
N ALA A 238 16.67 -3.89 -3.29
CA ALA A 238 17.87 -4.72 -3.18
C ALA A 238 18.94 -4.40 -4.24
N ARG A 239 18.54 -3.80 -5.38
CA ARG A 239 19.43 -3.53 -6.52
C ARG A 239 19.70 -2.04 -6.76
N LEU A 240 18.76 -1.15 -6.40
CA LEU A 240 18.86 0.30 -6.64
C LEU A 240 19.19 1.12 -5.40
N ASP A 241 19.15 0.56 -4.22
CA ASP A 241 18.94 1.21 -2.93
C ASP A 241 17.52 1.80 -2.74
N LEU A 242 17.18 2.10 -1.50
CA LEU A 242 15.84 2.58 -1.12
C LEU A 242 15.53 3.93 -1.76
N THR A 243 16.49 4.88 -1.76
CA THR A 243 16.27 6.25 -2.23
C THR A 243 15.97 6.28 -3.72
N ARG A 244 16.75 5.57 -4.53
CA ARG A 244 16.56 5.50 -5.99
C ARG A 244 15.27 4.77 -6.36
N ALA A 245 14.98 3.64 -5.71
CA ALA A 245 13.73 2.91 -5.94
C ALA A 245 12.51 3.78 -5.61
N THR A 246 12.52 4.46 -4.46
CA THR A 246 11.44 5.37 -4.04
C THR A 246 11.27 6.55 -5.01
N ALA A 247 12.39 7.14 -5.49
CA ALA A 247 12.35 8.26 -6.43
C ALA A 247 11.70 7.89 -7.77
N ILE A 248 11.70 6.61 -8.15
CA ILE A 248 11.06 6.11 -9.37
C ILE A 248 9.61 5.69 -9.09
N VAL A 249 9.43 4.82 -8.11
CA VAL A 249 8.13 4.16 -7.89
C VAL A 249 7.06 5.13 -7.41
N VAL A 250 7.37 5.94 -6.41
CA VAL A 250 6.36 6.76 -5.73
C VAL A 250 5.74 7.84 -6.63
N PRO A 251 6.49 8.59 -7.48
CA PRO A 251 5.87 9.56 -8.39
C PRO A 251 5.14 8.92 -9.57
N LEU A 252 5.56 7.71 -10.01
CA LEU A 252 4.95 7.03 -11.15
C LEU A 252 3.58 6.44 -10.82
N ILE A 253 3.39 5.90 -9.61
CA ILE A 253 2.14 5.25 -9.21
C ILE A 253 0.91 6.15 -9.46
N PRO A 254 0.81 7.38 -8.96
CA PRO A 254 -0.38 8.20 -9.14
C PRO A 254 -0.67 8.56 -10.60
N LEU A 255 0.37 8.81 -11.40
CA LEU A 255 0.22 9.10 -12.83
C LEU A 255 -0.33 7.89 -13.58
N LEU A 256 0.27 6.72 -13.36
CA LEU A 256 -0.18 5.47 -13.98
C LEU A 256 -1.56 5.03 -13.45
N SER A 257 -1.90 5.34 -12.19
CA SER A 257 -3.22 5.04 -11.62
C SER A 257 -4.35 5.80 -12.30
N LEU A 258 -4.11 7.03 -12.77
CA LEU A 258 -5.11 7.75 -13.55
C LEU A 258 -5.38 7.03 -14.88
N ALA A 259 -4.33 6.55 -15.56
CA ALA A 259 -4.48 5.78 -16.77
C ALA A 259 -5.20 4.44 -16.51
N ALA A 260 -4.88 3.75 -15.42
CA ALA A 260 -5.55 2.52 -15.01
C ALA A 260 -7.04 2.77 -14.67
N SER A 261 -7.35 3.86 -13.95
CA SER A 261 -8.72 4.25 -13.61
C SER A 261 -9.55 4.58 -14.87
N PHE A 262 -8.95 5.28 -15.82
CA PHE A 262 -9.60 5.52 -17.11
C PHE A 262 -9.85 4.21 -17.89
N ALA A 263 -8.82 3.38 -18.02
CA ALA A 263 -8.89 2.15 -18.81
C ALA A 263 -9.87 1.11 -18.24
N LEU A 264 -9.96 0.98 -16.91
CA LEU A 264 -10.77 -0.04 -16.25
C LEU A 264 -12.18 0.44 -15.86
N LEU A 265 -12.32 1.73 -15.56
CA LEU A 265 -13.54 2.30 -14.95
C LEU A 265 -14.15 3.45 -15.78
N GLY A 266 -13.44 3.95 -16.80
CA GLY A 266 -13.85 5.15 -17.54
C GLY A 266 -13.77 6.45 -16.70
N GLU A 267 -13.10 6.41 -15.53
CA GLU A 267 -12.96 7.60 -14.69
C GLU A 267 -12.00 8.61 -15.33
N VAL A 268 -12.44 9.85 -15.44
CA VAL A 268 -11.64 10.96 -16.00
C VAL A 268 -11.34 11.95 -14.88
N ALA A 269 -10.06 12.25 -14.70
CA ALA A 269 -9.64 13.22 -13.70
C ALA A 269 -10.06 14.65 -14.11
N THR A 270 -10.63 15.40 -13.16
CA THR A 270 -10.98 16.80 -13.35
C THR A 270 -9.70 17.68 -13.44
N PRO A 271 -9.79 18.88 -14.05
CA PRO A 271 -8.64 19.83 -14.07
C PRO A 271 -8.07 20.11 -12.67
N ARG A 272 -8.94 20.19 -11.66
CA ARG A 272 -8.55 20.37 -10.26
C ARG A 272 -7.73 19.19 -9.74
N GLN A 273 -8.15 17.94 -10.07
CA GLN A 273 -7.42 16.73 -9.69
C GLN A 273 -6.06 16.65 -10.39
N TRP A 274 -5.96 17.06 -11.66
CA TRP A 274 -4.68 17.14 -12.36
C TRP A 274 -3.72 18.17 -11.72
N LEU A 275 -4.21 19.36 -11.38
CA LEU A 275 -3.39 20.38 -10.70
C LEU A 275 -2.93 19.88 -9.32
N GLY A 276 -3.84 19.32 -8.54
CA GLY A 276 -3.51 18.77 -7.23
C GLY A 276 -2.53 17.60 -7.33
N LEU A 277 -2.68 16.70 -8.32
CA LEU A 277 -1.74 15.62 -8.57
C LEU A 277 -0.35 16.15 -8.94
N GLY A 278 -0.27 17.15 -9.81
CA GLY A 278 1.00 17.78 -10.18
C GLY A 278 1.72 18.37 -8.97
N LEU A 279 0.98 19.08 -8.11
CA LEU A 279 1.52 19.65 -6.88
C LEU A 279 1.95 18.56 -5.88
N THR A 280 1.16 17.49 -5.73
CA THR A 280 1.49 16.32 -4.89
C THR A 280 2.75 15.64 -5.41
N ALA A 281 2.82 15.33 -6.70
CA ALA A 281 3.99 14.69 -7.32
C ALA A 281 5.25 15.54 -7.17
N PHE A 282 5.16 16.86 -7.34
CA PHE A 282 6.27 17.78 -7.10
C PHE A 282 6.70 17.76 -5.63
N GLY A 283 5.75 17.79 -4.69
CA GLY A 283 6.04 17.65 -3.25
C GLY A 283 6.77 16.33 -2.94
N ILE A 284 6.33 15.21 -3.51
CA ILE A 284 6.98 13.91 -3.37
C ILE A 284 8.41 13.93 -3.92
N LEU A 285 8.63 14.48 -5.11
CA LEU A 285 9.97 14.60 -5.69
C LEU A 285 10.92 15.41 -4.80
N VAL A 286 10.45 16.56 -4.30
CA VAL A 286 11.23 17.39 -3.35
C VAL A 286 11.52 16.62 -2.06
N PHE A 287 10.56 15.84 -1.57
CA PHE A 287 10.70 15.01 -0.36
C PHE A 287 11.77 13.94 -0.51
N VAL A 288 11.74 13.18 -1.62
CA VAL A 288 12.62 12.02 -1.86
C VAL A 288 14.04 12.46 -2.24
N THR A 289 14.20 13.54 -3.03
CA THR A 289 15.51 14.05 -3.47
C THR A 289 16.24 14.87 -2.40
N GLY A 290 15.63 15.09 -1.24
CA GLY A 290 16.25 15.78 -0.12
C GLY A 290 17.31 14.92 0.60
N PRO A 291 18.30 15.55 1.27
CA PRO A 291 19.26 14.85 2.09
C PRO A 291 18.54 14.02 3.17
N ALA A 292 19.10 12.85 3.50
CA ALA A 292 18.61 12.04 4.60
C ALA A 292 18.59 12.86 5.90
N ALA A 293 17.62 12.58 6.80
CA ALA A 293 17.60 13.22 8.11
C ALA A 293 18.92 12.94 8.83
N GLU A 294 19.53 13.98 9.40
CA GLU A 294 20.72 13.82 10.21
C GLU A 294 20.38 12.95 11.43
N THR A 295 21.00 11.78 11.52
CA THR A 295 21.02 11.01 12.76
C THR A 295 21.85 11.80 13.76
N ARG A 296 21.24 12.26 14.85
CA ARG A 296 22.03 12.72 16.00
C ARG A 296 22.84 11.52 16.49
N SER A 297 24.14 11.59 16.32
CA SER A 297 25.06 10.81 17.16
C SER A 297 24.80 11.25 18.61
N ALA A 298 24.19 10.38 19.39
CA ALA A 298 24.06 10.52 20.83
C ALA A 298 25.40 10.16 21.48
#